data_891dc214b68f41477e792097c0b5af90
#
_entry.id   891dc214b68f41477e792097c0b5af90
#
_cell.length_a   1.000
_cell.length_b   1.000
_cell.length_c   1.000
_cell.angle_alpha   90.00
_cell.angle_beta   90.00
_cell.angle_gamma   90.00
#
_symmetry.space_group_name_H-M   'P 1'
#
loop_
_entity.id
_entity.type
_entity.pdbx_description
1 polymer ?
#
loop_
_entity_poly.entity_id
_entity_poly.type
_entity_poly.pdbx_seq_one_letter_code
_entity_poly.pdbx_strand_id
1 'polypeptide(L)'
;MPLHGRHQAENITLAIAAVEAFFGSERPVPEEVLDEGLGQLTSPGRLQLIGNDPVIYVDSAHNPHGARALVEAVTESFNFEELALVVGVMSEKDASGVLRALAPIAHHVTVTPVSSPRSLDSDLLSELAHDAIPGTPIDVADSLPEALDHARAWAGAAEGRAVLVVGSVLLAGEAIAFSRSEGWGIA
;
A
#
# COMPACT_ATOMS: atom_id res chain seq x y z
N MET A 1 -14.48 8.62 -8.66
CA MET A 1 -14.27 7.32 -8.00
C MET A 1 -13.16 7.50 -6.97
N PRO A 2 -13.33 7.12 -5.71
CA PRO A 2 -12.37 7.40 -4.63
C PRO A 2 -11.18 6.41 -4.55
N LEU A 3 -11.05 5.47 -5.48
CA LEU A 3 -9.95 4.49 -5.51
C LEU A 3 -8.95 4.84 -6.61
N HIS A 4 -7.66 4.70 -6.30
CA HIS A 4 -6.56 4.99 -7.21
C HIS A 4 -6.12 3.75 -8.01
N GLY A 5 -5.70 3.99 -9.27
CA GLY A 5 -5.13 3.00 -10.16
C GLY A 5 -6.14 2.32 -11.10
N ARG A 6 -5.70 2.10 -12.33
CA ARG A 6 -6.48 1.48 -13.40
C ARG A 6 -7.06 0.11 -13.04
N HIS A 7 -6.29 -0.69 -12.30
CA HIS A 7 -6.72 -2.02 -11.85
C HIS A 7 -7.98 -1.97 -10.96
N GLN A 8 -8.24 -0.87 -10.25
CA GLN A 8 -9.46 -0.71 -9.45
C GLN A 8 -10.68 -0.48 -10.35
N ALA A 9 -10.53 0.27 -11.45
CA ALA A 9 -11.59 0.42 -12.43
C ALA A 9 -11.94 -0.92 -13.09
N GLU A 10 -10.95 -1.74 -13.41
CA GLU A 10 -11.15 -3.09 -13.95
C GLU A 10 -11.88 -4.00 -12.94
N ASN A 11 -11.47 -3.98 -11.66
CA ASN A 11 -12.13 -4.74 -10.59
C ASN A 11 -13.60 -4.32 -10.42
N ILE A 12 -13.89 -3.04 -10.45
CA ILE A 12 -15.25 -2.50 -10.35
C ILE A 12 -16.08 -2.93 -11.56
N THR A 13 -15.52 -2.83 -12.77
CA THR A 13 -16.21 -3.28 -13.98
C THR A 13 -16.58 -4.77 -13.90
N LEU A 14 -15.67 -5.61 -13.42
CA LEU A 14 -15.92 -7.03 -13.21
C LEU A 14 -16.98 -7.27 -12.12
N ALA A 15 -16.97 -6.50 -11.04
CA ALA A 15 -17.97 -6.60 -9.98
C ALA A 15 -19.35 -6.23 -10.48
N ILE A 16 -19.49 -5.14 -11.25
CA ILE A 16 -20.76 -4.73 -11.87
C ILE A 16 -21.26 -5.84 -12.81
N ALA A 17 -20.40 -6.33 -13.71
CA ALA A 17 -20.76 -7.40 -14.64
C ALA A 17 -21.19 -8.68 -13.90
N ALA A 18 -20.55 -9.03 -12.78
CA ALA A 18 -20.95 -10.17 -11.97
C ALA A 18 -22.33 -9.98 -11.32
N VAL A 19 -22.62 -8.80 -10.81
CA VAL A 19 -23.95 -8.46 -10.25
C VAL A 19 -25.02 -8.54 -11.32
N GLU A 20 -24.81 -7.94 -12.50
CA GLU A 20 -25.75 -7.98 -13.61
C GLU A 20 -25.98 -9.41 -14.10
N ALA A 21 -24.93 -10.23 -14.21
CA ALA A 21 -25.05 -11.64 -14.57
C ALA A 21 -25.85 -12.44 -13.55
N PHE A 22 -25.72 -12.12 -12.24
CA PHE A 22 -26.46 -12.79 -11.17
C PHE A 22 -27.96 -12.47 -11.20
N PHE A 23 -28.34 -11.21 -11.47
CA PHE A 23 -29.75 -10.78 -11.54
C PHE A 23 -30.39 -10.97 -12.93
N GLY A 24 -29.61 -11.36 -13.93
CA GLY A 24 -30.02 -11.54 -15.33
C GLY A 24 -29.57 -10.36 -16.20
N SER A 25 -28.89 -10.66 -17.32
CA SER A 25 -28.25 -9.68 -18.21
C SER A 25 -29.24 -8.66 -18.87
N GLU A 26 -30.53 -8.87 -18.74
CA GLU A 26 -31.56 -7.94 -19.21
C GLU A 26 -31.87 -6.83 -18.17
N ARG A 27 -31.23 -6.84 -17.03
CA ARG A 27 -31.42 -5.86 -15.94
C ARG A 27 -30.07 -5.21 -15.58
N PRO A 28 -29.59 -4.26 -16.41
CA PRO A 28 -28.39 -3.51 -16.06
C PRO A 28 -28.62 -2.73 -14.76
N VAL A 29 -27.57 -2.56 -13.98
CA VAL A 29 -27.63 -1.70 -12.77
C VAL A 29 -27.86 -0.27 -13.25
N PRO A 30 -28.88 0.44 -12.75
CA PRO A 30 -29.16 1.82 -13.15
C PRO A 30 -27.97 2.74 -12.88
N GLU A 31 -27.70 3.68 -13.78
CA GLU A 31 -26.58 4.62 -13.69
C GLU A 31 -26.58 5.40 -12.35
N GLU A 32 -27.74 5.84 -11.90
CA GLU A 32 -27.93 6.57 -10.64
C GLU A 32 -27.48 5.73 -9.42
N VAL A 33 -27.75 4.41 -9.45
CA VAL A 33 -27.32 3.47 -8.39
C VAL A 33 -25.80 3.25 -8.44
N LEU A 34 -25.25 3.18 -9.67
CA LEU A 34 -23.80 3.08 -9.85
C LEU A 34 -23.07 4.34 -9.35
N ASP A 35 -23.56 5.52 -9.70
CA ASP A 35 -22.98 6.79 -9.30
C ASP A 35 -22.98 6.95 -7.77
N GLU A 36 -24.12 6.65 -7.12
CA GLU A 36 -24.23 6.69 -5.67
C GLU A 36 -23.31 5.66 -5.02
N GLY A 37 -23.32 4.41 -5.46
CA GLY A 37 -22.51 3.33 -4.91
C GLY A 37 -21.02 3.56 -5.11
N LEU A 38 -20.61 4.00 -6.31
CA LEU A 38 -19.20 4.27 -6.63
C LEU A 38 -18.68 5.53 -5.93
N GLY A 39 -19.55 6.52 -5.67
CA GLY A 39 -19.19 7.73 -4.92
C GLY A 39 -18.88 7.44 -3.44
N GLN A 40 -19.52 6.43 -2.87
CA GLN A 40 -19.37 6.02 -1.46
C GLN A 40 -18.40 4.83 -1.29
N LEU A 41 -17.82 4.34 -2.38
CA LEU A 41 -16.96 3.16 -2.34
C LEU A 41 -15.71 3.43 -1.50
N THR A 42 -15.50 2.60 -0.48
CA THR A 42 -14.29 2.58 0.32
C THR A 42 -13.63 1.21 0.26
N SER A 43 -12.33 1.18 0.19
CA SER A 43 -11.55 -0.05 0.24
C SER A 43 -10.34 0.16 1.16
N PRO A 44 -10.49 -0.15 2.46
CA PRO A 44 -9.39 0.04 3.42
C PRO A 44 -8.12 -0.67 2.98
N GLY A 45 -6.98 0.03 3.09
CA GLY A 45 -5.68 -0.49 2.68
C GLY A 45 -5.47 -0.57 1.17
N ARG A 46 -6.17 0.24 0.37
CA ARG A 46 -5.93 0.41 -1.08
C ARG A 46 -5.53 1.86 -1.37
N LEU A 47 -4.22 2.12 -1.40
CA LEU A 47 -3.64 3.46 -1.47
C LEU A 47 -4.39 4.45 -0.55
N GLN A 48 -4.68 3.97 0.66
CA GLN A 48 -5.41 4.75 1.65
C GLN A 48 -4.47 5.72 2.33
N LEU A 49 -4.83 7.01 2.33
CA LEU A 49 -4.15 8.04 3.11
C LEU A 49 -4.40 7.80 4.61
N ILE A 50 -3.35 7.77 5.43
CA ILE A 50 -3.41 7.56 6.88
C ILE A 50 -2.66 8.63 7.69
N GLY A 51 -1.95 9.55 7.04
CA GLY A 51 -1.26 10.68 7.64
C GLY A 51 -1.03 11.79 6.63
N ASN A 52 -1.10 13.06 7.09
CA ASN A 52 -0.95 14.25 6.23
C ASN A 52 0.38 14.99 6.42
N ASP A 53 1.03 14.81 7.56
CA ASP A 53 2.29 15.50 7.90
C ASP A 53 3.25 14.55 8.66
N PRO A 54 4.19 13.92 7.93
CA PRO A 54 4.28 13.82 6.47
C PRO A 54 3.13 13.02 5.85
N VAL A 55 2.98 13.09 4.53
CA VAL A 55 2.00 12.29 3.79
C VAL A 55 2.33 10.81 3.90
N ILE A 56 1.38 10.00 4.38
CA ILE A 56 1.55 8.56 4.57
C ILE A 56 0.38 7.82 3.93
N TYR A 57 0.70 6.95 2.99
CA TYR A 57 -0.24 6.01 2.39
C TYR A 57 0.00 4.60 2.88
N VAL A 58 -1.04 3.79 2.80
CA VAL A 58 -0.97 2.35 3.06
C VAL A 58 -1.61 1.58 1.92
N ASP A 59 -0.96 0.49 1.50
CA ASP A 59 -1.51 -0.45 0.53
C ASP A 59 -1.30 -1.91 0.97
N SER A 60 -2.25 -2.76 0.66
CA SER A 60 -2.25 -4.18 1.03
C SER A 60 -1.67 -5.11 -0.06
N ALA A 61 -0.96 -4.57 -1.05
CA ALA A 61 -0.24 -5.36 -2.03
C ALA A 61 0.77 -6.29 -1.33
N HIS A 62 0.68 -7.59 -1.60
CA HIS A 62 1.42 -8.64 -0.89
C HIS A 62 1.95 -9.73 -1.83
N ASN A 63 1.92 -9.48 -3.12
CA ASN A 63 2.47 -10.35 -4.17
C ASN A 63 3.00 -9.48 -5.32
N PRO A 64 3.88 -10.04 -6.21
CA PRO A 64 4.51 -9.24 -7.26
C PRO A 64 3.54 -8.59 -8.24
N HIS A 65 2.38 -9.21 -8.50
CA HIS A 65 1.37 -8.64 -9.39
C HIS A 65 0.72 -7.39 -8.76
N GLY A 66 0.28 -7.50 -7.51
CA GLY A 66 -0.28 -6.38 -6.77
C GLY A 66 0.73 -5.23 -6.58
N ALA A 67 2.00 -5.57 -6.32
CA ALA A 67 3.06 -4.58 -6.19
C ALA A 67 3.31 -3.80 -7.51
N ARG A 68 3.27 -4.46 -8.68
CA ARG A 68 3.34 -3.77 -9.98
C ARG A 68 2.16 -2.84 -10.20
N ALA A 69 0.93 -3.31 -9.95
CA ALA A 69 -0.26 -2.48 -10.08
C ALA A 69 -0.23 -1.25 -9.13
N LEU A 70 0.33 -1.43 -7.94
CA LEU A 70 0.54 -0.35 -6.97
C LEU A 70 1.55 0.68 -7.50
N VAL A 71 2.69 0.24 -8.06
CA VAL A 71 3.69 1.13 -8.66
C VAL A 71 3.10 1.96 -9.81
N GLU A 72 2.34 1.33 -10.71
CA GLU A 72 1.62 2.02 -11.77
C GLU A 72 0.66 3.08 -11.19
N ALA A 73 -0.16 2.71 -10.20
CA ALA A 73 -1.11 3.62 -9.57
C ALA A 73 -0.42 4.80 -8.86
N VAL A 74 0.69 4.57 -8.17
CA VAL A 74 1.48 5.62 -7.49
C VAL A 74 2.06 6.58 -8.55
N THR A 75 2.68 6.05 -9.58
CA THR A 75 3.31 6.85 -10.64
C THR A 75 2.30 7.68 -11.44
N GLU A 76 1.10 7.15 -11.67
CA GLU A 76 0.05 7.84 -12.43
C GLU A 76 -0.73 8.88 -11.60
N SER A 77 -0.89 8.65 -10.30
CA SER A 77 -1.81 9.43 -9.46
C SER A 77 -1.14 10.44 -8.55
N PHE A 78 0.18 10.33 -8.32
CA PHE A 78 0.90 11.15 -7.34
C PHE A 78 2.19 11.73 -7.91
N ASN A 79 2.56 12.92 -7.43
CA ASN A 79 3.78 13.64 -7.82
C ASN A 79 4.76 13.73 -6.65
N PHE A 80 5.05 12.61 -5.98
CA PHE A 80 6.11 12.57 -4.97
C PHE A 80 7.48 12.63 -5.65
N GLU A 81 8.40 13.42 -5.09
CA GLU A 81 9.79 13.45 -5.56
C GLU A 81 10.54 12.21 -5.08
N GLU A 82 10.31 11.83 -3.81
CA GLU A 82 10.92 10.65 -3.20
C GLU A 82 9.90 9.94 -2.28
N LEU A 83 10.01 8.61 -2.20
CA LEU A 83 9.09 7.78 -1.43
C LEU A 83 9.89 6.83 -0.51
N ALA A 84 9.60 6.89 0.81
CA ALA A 84 10.03 5.88 1.75
C ALA A 84 9.02 4.73 1.78
N LEU A 85 9.51 3.50 1.71
CA LEU A 85 8.70 2.30 1.86
C LEU A 85 8.89 1.71 3.26
N VAL A 86 7.78 1.44 3.96
CA VAL A 86 7.76 0.57 5.15
C VAL A 86 7.24 -0.78 4.71
N VAL A 87 8.08 -1.82 4.77
CA VAL A 87 7.79 -3.13 4.17
C VAL A 87 7.81 -4.23 5.22
N GLY A 88 6.72 -5.00 5.27
CA GLY A 88 6.65 -6.24 6.05
C GLY A 88 5.87 -7.29 5.27
N VAL A 89 6.43 -8.50 5.17
CA VAL A 89 5.91 -9.56 4.29
C VAL A 89 5.73 -10.85 5.09
N MET A 90 4.74 -11.64 4.71
CA MET A 90 4.51 -12.97 5.29
C MET A 90 5.45 -13.99 4.67
N SER A 91 5.94 -14.96 5.45
CA SER A 91 6.97 -15.93 5.05
C SER A 91 6.59 -16.82 3.85
N GLU A 92 5.29 -17.04 3.61
CA GLU A 92 4.78 -17.82 2.48
C GLU A 92 4.66 -17.01 1.16
N LYS A 93 5.01 -15.73 1.18
CA LYS A 93 4.91 -14.86 0.00
C LYS A 93 6.25 -14.72 -0.72
N ASP A 94 6.17 -14.37 -2.00
CA ASP A 94 7.35 -14.04 -2.81
C ASP A 94 7.87 -12.62 -2.47
N ALA A 95 8.58 -12.51 -1.32
CA ALA A 95 9.12 -11.24 -0.83
C ALA A 95 10.08 -10.60 -1.83
N SER A 96 10.96 -11.39 -2.44
CA SER A 96 11.92 -10.92 -3.44
C SER A 96 11.22 -10.36 -4.69
N GLY A 97 10.17 -11.02 -5.16
CA GLY A 97 9.37 -10.55 -6.29
C GLY A 97 8.57 -9.28 -5.96
N VAL A 98 8.06 -9.15 -4.72
CA VAL A 98 7.40 -7.93 -4.24
C VAL A 98 8.40 -6.77 -4.21
N LEU A 99 9.57 -6.94 -3.59
CA LEU A 99 10.60 -5.92 -3.49
C LEU A 99 11.10 -5.45 -4.87
N ARG A 100 11.38 -6.39 -5.79
CA ARG A 100 11.75 -6.02 -7.17
C ARG A 100 10.68 -5.23 -7.89
N ALA A 101 9.41 -5.55 -7.67
CA ALA A 101 8.31 -4.79 -8.26
C ALA A 101 8.22 -3.38 -7.69
N LEU A 102 8.52 -3.18 -6.40
CA LEU A 102 8.51 -1.88 -5.72
C LEU A 102 9.76 -1.02 -6.02
N ALA A 103 10.84 -1.62 -6.51
CA ALA A 103 12.12 -0.93 -6.76
C ALA A 103 12.01 0.41 -7.51
N PRO A 104 11.14 0.56 -8.55
CA PRO A 104 11.03 1.83 -9.29
C PRO A 104 10.59 3.04 -8.48
N ILE A 105 9.96 2.84 -7.32
CA ILE A 105 9.44 3.91 -6.45
C ILE A 105 10.13 3.97 -5.09
N ALA A 106 11.11 3.10 -4.84
CA ALA A 106 11.79 2.99 -3.54
C ALA A 106 13.01 3.91 -3.48
N HIS A 107 12.95 4.97 -2.66
CA HIS A 107 14.07 5.88 -2.42
C HIS A 107 14.69 5.67 -1.04
N HIS A 108 13.91 5.12 -0.11
CA HIS A 108 14.32 4.65 1.21
C HIS A 108 13.44 3.46 1.60
N VAL A 109 13.98 2.46 2.28
CA VAL A 109 13.21 1.29 2.71
C VAL A 109 13.45 1.04 4.20
N THR A 110 12.38 0.88 4.96
CA THR A 110 12.45 0.35 6.32
C THR A 110 11.71 -0.98 6.36
N VAL A 111 12.41 -2.06 6.66
CA VAL A 111 11.80 -3.37 6.83
C VAL A 111 11.38 -3.57 8.28
N THR A 112 10.23 -4.24 8.48
CA THR A 112 9.64 -4.47 9.81
C THR A 112 8.90 -5.80 9.86
N PRO A 113 8.81 -6.45 11.03
CA PRO A 113 7.97 -7.63 11.18
C PRO A 113 6.49 -7.24 11.06
N VAL A 114 5.68 -8.21 10.65
CA VAL A 114 4.21 -8.17 10.74
C VAL A 114 3.80 -8.85 12.04
N SER A 115 2.79 -8.37 12.77
CA SER A 115 2.31 -8.97 14.02
C SER A 115 1.64 -10.35 13.78
N SER A 116 2.43 -11.28 13.32
CA SER A 116 1.99 -12.65 12.98
C SER A 116 3.13 -13.64 13.20
N PRO A 117 2.84 -14.86 13.70
CA PRO A 117 3.84 -15.93 13.76
C PRO A 117 4.33 -16.39 12.37
N ARG A 118 3.67 -15.95 11.30
CA ARG A 118 4.07 -16.18 9.91
C ARG A 118 4.77 -14.98 9.28
N SER A 119 5.20 -14.00 10.08
CA SER A 119 6.02 -12.90 9.57
C SER A 119 7.31 -13.44 8.98
N LEU A 120 7.75 -12.90 7.85
CA LEU A 120 9.13 -13.11 7.42
C LEU A 120 10.05 -12.41 8.42
N ASP A 121 11.18 -13.04 8.72
CA ASP A 121 12.22 -12.48 9.56
C ASP A 121 12.75 -11.17 8.95
N SER A 122 12.96 -10.14 9.78
CA SER A 122 13.33 -8.81 9.31
C SER A 122 14.76 -8.76 8.76
N ASP A 123 15.68 -9.54 9.31
CA ASP A 123 17.06 -9.61 8.80
C ASP A 123 17.07 -10.24 7.40
N LEU A 124 16.33 -11.34 7.24
CA LEU A 124 16.17 -11.99 5.93
C LEU A 124 15.47 -11.06 4.93
N LEU A 125 14.44 -10.32 5.36
CA LEU A 125 13.75 -9.37 4.49
C LEU A 125 14.68 -8.22 4.07
N SER A 126 15.57 -7.77 4.97
CA SER A 126 16.60 -6.76 4.68
C SER A 126 17.62 -7.27 3.65
N GLU A 127 18.12 -8.51 3.80
CA GLU A 127 19.02 -9.12 2.80
C GLU A 127 18.35 -9.18 1.41
N LEU A 128 17.08 -9.63 1.35
CA LEU A 128 16.32 -9.65 0.10
C LEU A 128 16.08 -8.26 -0.48
N ALA A 129 15.93 -7.25 0.37
CA ALA A 129 15.75 -5.86 -0.06
C ALA A 129 17.06 -5.28 -0.65
N HIS A 130 18.21 -5.54 -0.05
CA HIS A 130 19.52 -5.16 -0.60
C HIS A 130 19.75 -5.76 -2.00
N ASP A 131 19.36 -7.03 -2.18
CA ASP A 131 19.48 -7.71 -3.47
C ASP A 131 18.50 -7.19 -4.53
N ALA A 132 17.28 -6.86 -4.12
CA ALA A 132 16.21 -6.46 -5.03
C ALA A 132 16.28 -4.97 -5.43
N ILE A 133 16.81 -4.11 -4.55
CA ILE A 133 16.81 -2.64 -4.69
C ILE A 133 18.23 -2.11 -4.39
N PRO A 134 19.22 -2.46 -5.21
CA PRO A 134 20.62 -2.09 -4.96
C PRO A 134 20.81 -0.58 -4.97
N GLY A 135 21.56 -0.08 -3.97
CA GLY A 135 21.88 1.34 -3.83
C GLY A 135 20.84 2.17 -3.08
N THR A 136 19.69 1.61 -2.76
CA THR A 136 18.70 2.27 -1.89
C THR A 136 19.07 2.03 -0.42
N PRO A 137 19.03 3.07 0.45
CA PRO A 137 19.19 2.90 1.89
C PRO A 137 18.11 1.99 2.47
N ILE A 138 18.53 1.03 3.30
CA ILE A 138 17.63 0.06 3.93
C ILE A 138 17.89 0.04 5.43
N ASP A 139 16.86 0.32 6.21
CA ASP A 139 16.86 0.22 7.67
C ASP A 139 16.04 -0.99 8.11
N VAL A 140 16.37 -1.52 9.28
CA VAL A 140 15.62 -2.57 9.96
C VAL A 140 15.00 -1.97 11.21
N ALA A 141 13.72 -2.25 11.44
CA ALA A 141 13.00 -1.86 12.65
C ALA A 141 12.39 -3.09 13.33
N ASP A 142 12.40 -3.10 14.66
CA ASP A 142 11.88 -4.21 15.47
C ASP A 142 10.34 -4.22 15.54
N SER A 143 9.71 -3.12 15.12
CA SER A 143 8.25 -2.95 15.17
C SER A 143 7.74 -1.97 14.13
N LEU A 144 6.45 -2.08 13.77
CA LEU A 144 5.79 -1.13 12.88
C LEU A 144 5.82 0.33 13.42
N PRO A 145 5.58 0.61 14.73
CA PRO A 145 5.72 1.97 15.24
C PRO A 145 7.12 2.55 14.98
N GLU A 146 8.18 1.81 15.28
CA GLU A 146 9.56 2.23 15.04
C GLU A 146 9.83 2.45 13.54
N ALA A 147 9.39 1.54 12.68
CA ALA A 147 9.52 1.69 11.22
C ALA A 147 8.81 2.95 10.70
N LEU A 148 7.65 3.25 11.25
CA LEU A 148 6.90 4.47 10.91
C LEU A 148 7.61 5.73 11.43
N ASP A 149 8.23 5.69 12.61
CA ASP A 149 8.99 6.81 13.15
C ASP A 149 10.23 7.09 12.26
N HIS A 150 10.96 6.06 11.84
CA HIS A 150 12.10 6.20 10.90
C HIS A 150 11.64 6.79 9.56
N ALA A 151 10.61 6.23 8.94
CA ALA A 151 10.10 6.69 7.65
C ALA A 151 9.55 8.12 7.72
N ARG A 152 8.85 8.47 8.80
CA ARG A 152 8.33 9.83 9.04
C ARG A 152 9.44 10.84 9.23
N ALA A 153 10.47 10.50 10.01
CA ALA A 153 11.63 11.38 10.21
C ALA A 153 12.35 11.64 8.88
N TRP A 154 12.51 10.60 8.05
CA TRP A 154 13.10 10.75 6.71
C TRP A 154 12.23 11.61 5.78
N ALA A 155 10.92 11.36 5.75
CA ALA A 155 10.00 12.12 4.89
C ALA A 155 9.86 13.57 5.34
N GLY A 156 9.81 13.84 6.66
CA GLY A 156 9.73 15.19 7.22
C GLY A 156 11.01 16.04 7.04
N ALA A 157 12.12 15.43 6.62
CA ALA A 157 13.40 16.13 6.44
C ALA A 157 13.49 16.92 5.11
N ALA A 158 12.58 16.70 4.14
CA ALA A 158 12.52 17.43 2.87
C ALA A 158 11.10 17.48 2.30
N GLU A 159 10.78 18.55 1.60
CA GLU A 159 9.53 18.67 0.84
C GLU A 159 9.49 17.65 -0.31
N GLY A 160 8.30 17.33 -0.78
CA GLY A 160 8.10 16.37 -1.89
C GLY A 160 8.22 14.90 -1.49
N ARG A 161 8.57 14.59 -0.23
CA ARG A 161 8.68 13.24 0.30
C ARG A 161 7.38 12.72 0.87
N ALA A 162 7.18 11.40 0.73
CA ALA A 162 6.04 10.71 1.32
C ALA A 162 6.44 9.31 1.83
N VAL A 163 5.52 8.65 2.55
CA VAL A 163 5.69 7.29 3.07
C VAL A 163 4.62 6.38 2.48
N LEU A 164 5.00 5.14 2.14
CA LEU A 164 4.08 4.09 1.73
C LEU A 164 4.33 2.82 2.55
N VAL A 165 3.33 2.39 3.30
CA VAL A 165 3.34 1.11 4.04
C VAL A 165 2.77 0.02 3.14
N VAL A 166 3.51 -1.08 2.94
CA VAL A 166 3.15 -2.11 1.95
C VAL A 166 3.72 -3.49 2.29
N GLY A 167 3.20 -4.54 1.66
CA GLY A 167 3.75 -5.91 1.72
C GLY A 167 2.85 -6.92 2.40
N SER A 168 1.89 -6.49 3.21
CA SER A 168 0.93 -7.37 3.89
C SER A 168 -0.39 -6.67 4.17
N VAL A 169 -1.49 -7.42 4.05
CA VAL A 169 -2.83 -6.96 4.48
C VAL A 169 -2.86 -6.70 6.00
N LEU A 170 -2.16 -7.52 6.79
CA LEU A 170 -2.07 -7.32 8.23
C LEU A 170 -1.30 -6.06 8.58
N LEU A 171 -0.13 -5.84 7.97
CA LEU A 171 0.66 -4.63 8.16
C LEU A 171 -0.15 -3.38 7.81
N ALA A 172 -0.90 -3.41 6.70
CA ALA A 172 -1.79 -2.32 6.30
C ALA A 172 -2.85 -2.04 7.38
N GLY A 173 -3.48 -3.09 7.91
CA GLY A 173 -4.45 -2.96 9.00
C GLY A 173 -3.85 -2.40 10.29
N GLU A 174 -2.66 -2.85 10.66
CA GLU A 174 -1.90 -2.36 11.83
C GLU A 174 -1.55 -0.87 11.68
N ALA A 175 -1.06 -0.47 10.50
CA ALA A 175 -0.74 0.94 10.23
C ALA A 175 -1.98 1.85 10.28
N ILE A 176 -3.12 1.41 9.76
CA ILE A 176 -4.40 2.12 9.87
C ILE A 176 -4.82 2.25 11.34
N ALA A 177 -4.71 1.19 12.13
CA ALA A 177 -5.06 1.22 13.54
C ALA A 177 -4.13 2.14 14.33
N PHE A 178 -2.83 2.06 14.07
CA PHE A 178 -1.82 2.91 14.70
C PHE A 178 -2.03 4.39 14.38
N SER A 179 -2.24 4.75 13.11
CA SER A 179 -2.49 6.15 12.73
C SER A 179 -3.70 6.77 13.43
N ARG A 180 -4.75 5.96 13.66
CA ARG A 180 -5.93 6.40 14.42
C ARG A 180 -5.63 6.61 15.90
N SER A 181 -4.83 5.73 16.53
CA SER A 181 -4.43 5.86 17.93
C SER A 181 -3.56 7.09 18.17
N GLU A 182 -2.70 7.41 17.20
CA GLU A 182 -1.83 8.59 17.26
C GLU A 182 -2.50 9.89 16.81
N GLY A 183 -3.75 9.82 16.33
CA GLY A 183 -4.49 11.01 15.91
C GLY A 183 -3.89 11.73 14.70
N TRP A 184 -3.36 11.00 13.71
CA TRP A 184 -2.68 11.58 12.52
C TRP A 184 -3.62 12.34 11.57
N GLY A 185 -4.84 12.62 12.00
CA GLY A 185 -5.66 13.71 11.47
C GLY A 185 -6.17 13.54 10.04
N ILE A 186 -6.65 12.33 9.70
CA ILE A 186 -7.54 12.18 8.55
C ILE A 186 -8.96 12.13 9.10
N ALA A 187 -9.63 13.28 8.99
CA ALA A 187 -11.05 13.41 9.32
C ALA A 187 -11.91 12.74 8.24
#